data_ef4f72dea33d69c3341192182ebcb8c7
#
_entry.id   ef4f72dea33d69c3341192182ebcb8c7
#
_cell.length_a   1.000
_cell.length_b   1.000
_cell.length_c   1.000
_cell.angle_alpha   90.00
_cell.angle_beta   90.00
_cell.angle_gamma   90.00
#
_symmetry.space_group_name_H-M   'P 1'
#
loop_
_entity.id
_entity.type
_entity.pdbx_description
1 polymer ?
#
loop_
_entity_poly.entity_id
_entity_poly.type
_entity_poly.pdbx_seq_one_letter_code
_entity_poly.pdbx_strand_id
1 'polypeptide(L)'
;MTAQYTLSIIKPDATQKNVIGKIYSRYEEAGLKIAAAKMTQLSREQAEGFYAVHKERPFFKDLVEFMLTGPVMIQVLFGENAISKNRDLMGATNPKEAAPGTIRADFADSIDANAVHGSDSEETAKQEIAFFFQPHEIVA
;
A
#
# COMPACT_ATOMS: atom_id res chain seq x y z
N MET A 1 -19.14 7.17 12.67
CA MET A 1 -18.49 6.07 11.96
C MET A 1 -18.59 6.33 10.47
N THR A 2 -17.49 6.36 9.79
CA THR A 2 -17.43 6.81 8.41
C THR A 2 -16.84 5.73 7.52
N ALA A 3 -17.58 5.35 6.48
CA ALA A 3 -17.06 4.48 5.45
C ALA A 3 -16.06 5.27 4.62
N GLN A 4 -14.90 4.68 4.39
CA GLN A 4 -13.80 5.34 3.68
C GLN A 4 -13.20 4.41 2.66
N TYR A 5 -12.60 5.02 1.62
CA TYR A 5 -11.70 4.33 0.71
C TYR A 5 -10.27 4.68 1.07
N THR A 6 -9.37 3.73 0.94
CA THR A 6 -7.93 4.00 1.10
C THR A 6 -7.16 3.24 0.04
N LEU A 7 -6.02 3.77 -0.36
CA LEU A 7 -5.15 3.06 -1.29
C LEU A 7 -4.12 2.25 -0.52
N SER A 8 -3.90 1.04 -0.98
CA SER A 8 -2.87 0.15 -0.46
C SER A 8 -2.05 -0.40 -1.61
N ILE A 9 -0.76 -0.57 -1.39
CA ILE A 9 0.13 -1.18 -2.38
C ILE A 9 0.93 -2.27 -1.68
N ILE A 10 0.95 -3.47 -2.26
CA ILE A 10 1.88 -4.51 -1.85
C ILE A 10 3.12 -4.33 -2.70
N LYS A 11 4.23 -4.01 -2.06
CA LYS A 11 5.47 -3.61 -2.72
C LYS A 11 6.23 -4.80 -3.30
N PRO A 12 7.23 -4.57 -4.17
CA PRO A 12 7.94 -5.67 -4.84
C PRO A 12 8.56 -6.70 -3.90
N ASP A 13 9.04 -6.28 -2.73
CA ASP A 13 9.63 -7.20 -1.77
C ASP A 13 8.61 -8.24 -1.30
N ALA A 14 7.36 -7.82 -1.09
CA ALA A 14 6.30 -8.73 -0.64
C ALA A 14 5.70 -9.53 -1.78
N THR A 15 5.51 -8.93 -2.97
CA THR A 15 5.01 -9.70 -4.11
C THR A 15 5.96 -10.84 -4.46
N GLN A 16 7.26 -10.61 -4.34
CA GLN A 16 8.27 -11.63 -4.62
C GLN A 16 8.25 -12.77 -3.62
N LYS A 17 7.78 -12.52 -2.41
CA LYS A 17 7.64 -13.57 -1.38
C LYS A 17 6.39 -14.43 -1.56
N ASN A 18 5.54 -14.08 -2.51
CA ASN A 18 4.32 -14.82 -2.81
C ASN A 18 3.35 -14.85 -1.63
N VAL A 19 3.17 -13.68 -0.99
CA VAL A 19 2.30 -13.53 0.20
C VAL A 19 1.10 -12.62 -0.02
N ILE A 20 0.76 -12.30 -1.29
CA ILE A 20 -0.38 -11.44 -1.61
C ILE A 20 -1.66 -11.95 -0.95
N GLY A 21 -1.95 -13.23 -1.08
CA GLY A 21 -3.16 -13.82 -0.50
C GLY A 21 -3.20 -13.73 1.02
N LYS A 22 -2.07 -13.89 1.66
CA LYS A 22 -1.99 -13.77 3.13
C LYS A 22 -2.24 -12.36 3.58
N ILE A 23 -1.76 -11.37 2.83
CA ILE A 23 -1.99 -9.96 3.14
C ILE A 23 -3.47 -9.62 2.90
N TYR A 24 -4.05 -10.07 1.79
CA TYR A 24 -5.46 -9.85 1.48
C TYR A 24 -6.38 -10.46 2.56
N SER A 25 -6.03 -11.64 3.06
CA SER A 25 -6.78 -12.25 4.18
C SER A 25 -6.87 -11.31 5.37
N ARG A 26 -5.80 -10.60 5.68
CA ARG A 26 -5.79 -9.67 6.81
C ARG A 26 -6.73 -8.52 6.61
N TYR A 27 -6.80 -8.00 5.39
CA TYR A 27 -7.75 -6.93 5.07
C TYR A 27 -9.18 -7.40 5.26
N GLU A 28 -9.51 -8.55 4.68
CA GLU A 28 -10.87 -9.08 4.72
C GLU A 28 -11.30 -9.50 6.12
N GLU A 29 -10.41 -10.11 6.89
CA GLU A 29 -10.69 -10.47 8.28
C GLU A 29 -10.95 -9.26 9.17
N ALA A 30 -10.36 -8.12 8.82
CA ALA A 30 -10.58 -6.87 9.54
C ALA A 30 -11.85 -6.15 9.11
N GLY A 31 -12.58 -6.68 8.14
CA GLY A 31 -13.81 -6.08 7.65
C GLY A 31 -13.63 -5.09 6.51
N LEU A 32 -12.45 -5.07 5.90
CA LEU A 32 -12.20 -4.21 4.74
C LEU A 32 -12.52 -4.98 3.45
N LYS A 33 -13.24 -4.33 2.54
CA LYS A 33 -13.51 -4.88 1.21
C LYS A 33 -12.43 -4.45 0.24
N ILE A 34 -12.12 -5.34 -0.68
CA ILE A 34 -11.25 -4.97 -1.81
C ILE A 34 -12.18 -4.42 -2.89
N ALA A 35 -12.14 -3.12 -3.08
CA ALA A 35 -13.04 -2.41 -4.00
C ALA A 35 -12.49 -2.33 -5.40
N ALA A 36 -11.18 -2.44 -5.57
CA ALA A 36 -10.49 -2.47 -6.86
C ALA A 36 -9.11 -3.06 -6.63
N ALA A 37 -8.56 -3.71 -7.64
CA ALA A 37 -7.22 -4.29 -7.53
C ALA A 37 -6.61 -4.44 -8.91
N LYS A 38 -5.31 -4.19 -9.01
CA LYS A 38 -4.56 -4.48 -10.23
C LYS A 38 -3.11 -4.79 -9.89
N MET A 39 -2.56 -5.75 -10.61
CA MET A 39 -1.14 -6.06 -10.51
C MET A 39 -0.44 -5.47 -11.72
N THR A 40 0.66 -4.76 -11.49
CA THR A 40 1.37 -4.09 -12.57
C THR A 40 2.84 -3.92 -12.25
N GLN A 41 3.64 -3.75 -13.29
CA GLN A 41 5.04 -3.32 -13.17
C GLN A 41 5.03 -1.81 -13.37
N LEU A 42 5.41 -1.05 -12.35
CA LEU A 42 5.43 0.41 -12.48
C LEU A 42 6.49 0.84 -13.49
N SER A 43 6.18 1.88 -14.26
CA SER A 43 7.18 2.57 -15.04
C SER A 43 7.90 3.55 -14.12
N ARG A 44 9.09 4.02 -14.56
CA ARG A 44 9.81 5.03 -13.79
C ARG A 44 8.97 6.30 -13.61
N GLU A 45 8.26 6.71 -14.65
CA GLU A 45 7.37 7.87 -14.57
C GLU A 45 6.28 7.70 -13.54
N GLN A 46 5.68 6.52 -13.47
CA GLN A 46 4.65 6.24 -12.47
C GLN A 46 5.20 6.27 -11.06
N ALA A 47 6.35 5.65 -10.83
CA ALA A 47 6.96 5.63 -9.50
C ALA A 47 7.37 7.03 -9.06
N GLU A 48 7.98 7.81 -9.95
CA GLU A 48 8.38 9.18 -9.66
C GLU A 48 7.17 10.07 -9.41
N GLY A 49 6.11 9.89 -10.18
CA GLY A 49 4.88 10.67 -10.02
C GLY A 49 4.16 10.35 -8.72
N PHE A 50 4.09 9.08 -8.37
CA PHE A 50 3.42 8.67 -7.13
C PHE A 50 4.13 9.22 -5.90
N TYR A 51 5.46 9.22 -5.91
CA TYR A 51 6.25 9.69 -4.79
C TYR A 51 6.74 11.13 -4.96
N ALA A 52 6.11 11.91 -5.84
CA ALA A 52 6.54 13.28 -6.16
C ALA A 52 6.63 14.20 -4.93
N VAL A 53 5.81 13.97 -3.91
CA VAL A 53 5.87 14.74 -2.66
C VAL A 53 7.20 14.58 -1.93
N HIS A 54 7.95 13.53 -2.26
CA HIS A 54 9.28 13.26 -1.66
C HIS A 54 10.42 13.61 -2.60
N LYS A 55 10.14 14.28 -3.71
CA LYS A 55 11.11 14.56 -4.77
C LYS A 55 12.41 15.20 -4.26
N GLU A 56 12.30 16.07 -3.27
CA GLU A 56 13.47 16.76 -2.70
C GLU A 56 14.15 15.99 -1.56
N ARG A 57 13.63 14.81 -1.21
CA ARG A 57 14.20 14.02 -0.13
C ARG A 57 15.38 13.17 -0.60
N PRO A 58 16.41 12.98 0.25
CA PRO A 58 17.57 12.14 -0.13
C PRO A 58 17.20 10.72 -0.51
N PHE A 59 16.15 10.16 0.10
CA PHE A 59 15.72 8.78 -0.16
C PHE A 59 14.88 8.61 -1.42
N PHE A 60 14.51 9.70 -2.10
CA PHE A 60 13.60 9.63 -3.26
C PHE A 60 14.08 8.68 -4.35
N LYS A 61 15.35 8.83 -4.74
CA LYS A 61 15.92 7.99 -5.81
C LYS A 61 15.87 6.51 -5.44
N ASP A 62 16.28 6.19 -4.22
CA ASP A 62 16.30 4.79 -3.77
C ASP A 62 14.89 4.22 -3.67
N LEU A 63 13.94 5.03 -3.22
CA LEU A 63 12.53 4.60 -3.15
C LEU A 63 11.99 4.29 -4.53
N VAL A 64 12.24 5.16 -5.52
CA VAL A 64 11.80 4.93 -6.90
C VAL A 64 12.45 3.67 -7.45
N GLU A 65 13.77 3.52 -7.30
CA GLU A 65 14.47 2.33 -7.78
C GLU A 65 13.92 1.05 -7.15
N PHE A 66 13.64 1.08 -5.85
CA PHE A 66 13.07 -0.05 -5.15
C PHE A 66 11.72 -0.46 -5.75
N MET A 67 10.85 0.51 -6.02
CA MET A 67 9.53 0.23 -6.56
C MET A 67 9.56 -0.32 -7.99
N LEU A 68 10.69 -0.23 -8.66
CA LEU A 68 10.88 -0.75 -10.02
C LEU A 68 11.47 -2.17 -10.04
N THR A 69 11.84 -2.72 -8.89
CA THR A 69 12.53 -4.03 -8.83
C THR A 69 11.63 -5.22 -9.14
N GLY A 70 10.33 -5.04 -9.16
CA GLY A 70 9.39 -6.11 -9.47
C GLY A 70 7.97 -5.58 -9.52
N PRO A 71 7.00 -6.46 -9.79
CA PRO A 71 5.60 -6.04 -9.85
C PRO A 71 5.07 -5.65 -8.48
N VAL A 72 4.05 -4.79 -8.52
CA VAL A 72 3.32 -4.37 -7.32
C VAL A 72 1.86 -4.78 -7.45
N MET A 73 1.20 -5.01 -6.33
CA MET A 73 -0.24 -5.24 -6.30
C MET A 73 -0.88 -4.03 -5.66
N ILE A 74 -1.74 -3.35 -6.41
CA ILE A 74 -2.37 -2.10 -5.99
C ILE A 74 -3.85 -2.35 -5.76
N GLN A 75 -4.37 -1.93 -4.62
CA GLN A 75 -5.78 -2.14 -4.28
C GLN A 75 -6.38 -0.94 -3.59
N VAL A 76 -7.69 -0.77 -3.81
CA VAL A 76 -8.50 0.18 -3.05
C VAL A 76 -9.26 -0.64 -2.01
N LEU A 77 -9.11 -0.26 -0.76
CA LEU A 77 -9.79 -0.91 0.36
C LEU A 77 -10.94 -0.02 0.81
N PHE A 78 -12.08 -0.62 1.15
CA PHE A 78 -13.27 0.09 1.55
C PHE A 78 -13.83 -0.47 2.86
N GLY A 79 -14.22 0.40 3.76
CA GLY A 79 -14.88 0.02 5.01
C GLY A 79 -14.89 1.15 6.00
N GLU A 80 -15.45 0.89 7.17
CA GLU A 80 -15.47 1.90 8.24
C GLU A 80 -14.06 2.15 8.72
N ASN A 81 -13.67 3.42 8.81
CA ASN A 81 -12.34 3.83 9.26
C ASN A 81 -11.22 3.12 8.51
N ALA A 82 -11.40 2.93 7.20
CA ALA A 82 -10.46 2.12 6.40
C ALA A 82 -9.03 2.60 6.49
N ILE A 83 -8.81 3.92 6.54
CA ILE A 83 -7.46 4.48 6.59
C ILE A 83 -6.75 4.05 7.87
N SER A 84 -7.35 4.28 9.03
CA SER A 84 -6.74 3.91 10.31
C SER A 84 -6.66 2.40 10.48
N LYS A 85 -7.69 1.66 10.07
CA LYS A 85 -7.65 0.20 10.11
C LYS A 85 -6.50 -0.37 9.31
N ASN A 86 -6.31 0.13 8.08
CA ASN A 86 -5.24 -0.34 7.25
C ASN A 86 -3.87 -0.03 7.87
N ARG A 87 -3.71 1.17 8.43
CA ARG A 87 -2.45 1.54 9.06
C ARG A 87 -2.16 0.65 10.28
N ASP A 88 -3.19 0.32 11.06
CA ASP A 88 -3.03 -0.61 12.18
C ASP A 88 -2.63 -2.01 11.72
N LEU A 89 -3.23 -2.47 10.61
CA LEU A 89 -2.88 -3.77 10.05
C LEU A 89 -1.45 -3.79 9.50
N MET A 90 -1.01 -2.68 8.92
CA MET A 90 0.35 -2.58 8.39
C MET A 90 1.40 -2.61 9.48
N GLY A 91 1.16 -1.94 10.58
CA GLY A 91 2.12 -1.79 11.67
C GLY A 91 3.11 -0.67 11.44
N ALA A 92 4.05 -0.53 12.37
CA ALA A 92 5.07 0.53 12.31
C ALA A 92 5.92 0.42 11.05
N THR A 93 6.36 1.57 10.53
CA THR A 93 7.18 1.65 9.32
C THR A 93 8.43 0.78 9.42
N ASN A 94 9.08 0.78 10.59
CA ASN A 94 10.20 -0.11 10.85
C ASN A 94 9.66 -1.46 11.33
N PRO A 95 9.87 -2.55 10.59
CA PRO A 95 9.34 -3.86 10.99
C PRO A 95 9.84 -4.35 12.33
N LYS A 96 11.01 -3.90 12.76
CA LYS A 96 11.54 -4.27 14.08
C LYS A 96 10.73 -3.66 15.22
N GLU A 97 10.03 -2.57 14.95
CA GLU A 97 9.19 -1.89 15.92
C GLU A 97 7.72 -2.22 15.75
N ALA A 98 7.37 -2.95 14.69
CA ALA A 98 5.99 -3.31 14.40
C ALA A 98 5.50 -4.39 15.35
N ALA A 99 4.26 -4.23 15.83
CA ALA A 99 3.67 -5.20 16.77
C ALA A 99 3.50 -6.56 16.11
N PRO A 100 3.64 -7.65 16.86
CA PRO A 100 3.41 -9.00 16.32
C PRO A 100 2.02 -9.09 15.69
N GLY A 101 1.92 -9.79 14.56
CA GLY A 101 0.67 -9.97 13.84
C GLY A 101 0.37 -8.89 12.82
N THR A 102 1.16 -7.80 12.79
CA THR A 102 1.03 -6.81 11.73
C THR A 102 1.71 -7.30 10.45
N ILE A 103 1.30 -6.72 9.33
CA ILE A 103 1.85 -7.11 8.02
C ILE A 103 3.36 -6.89 7.99
N ARG A 104 3.81 -5.74 8.46
CA ARG A 104 5.25 -5.42 8.44
C ARG A 104 6.06 -6.30 9.38
N ALA A 105 5.51 -6.63 10.56
CA ALA A 105 6.19 -7.54 11.49
C ALA A 105 6.41 -8.90 10.85
N ASP A 106 5.42 -9.39 10.09
CA ASP A 106 5.45 -10.74 9.55
C ASP A 106 6.14 -10.85 8.18
N PHE A 107 6.05 -9.82 7.35
CA PHE A 107 6.47 -9.92 5.95
C PHE A 107 7.52 -8.91 5.51
N ALA A 108 7.80 -7.88 6.27
CA ALA A 108 8.77 -6.86 5.87
C ALA A 108 10.18 -7.22 6.34
N ASP A 109 11.17 -6.80 5.57
CA ASP A 109 12.58 -7.09 5.86
C ASP A 109 13.28 -5.92 6.54
N SER A 110 12.91 -4.69 6.18
CA SER A 110 13.59 -3.48 6.66
C SER A 110 12.67 -2.28 6.48
N ILE A 111 13.12 -1.10 6.90
CA ILE A 111 12.39 0.15 6.70
C ILE A 111 12.18 0.39 5.20
N ASP A 112 13.20 0.11 4.38
CA ASP A 112 13.12 0.34 2.94
C ASP A 112 12.29 -0.75 2.24
N ALA A 113 12.44 -2.00 2.66
CA ALA A 113 11.68 -3.13 2.12
C ALA A 113 10.60 -3.51 3.13
N ASN A 114 9.61 -2.64 3.29
CA ASN A 114 8.61 -2.77 4.36
C ASN A 114 7.24 -3.28 3.91
N ALA A 115 7.22 -4.01 2.83
CA ALA A 115 6.11 -4.83 2.33
C ALA A 115 4.92 -4.05 1.75
N VAL A 116 4.41 -3.04 2.43
CA VAL A 116 3.15 -2.40 2.04
C VAL A 116 3.19 -0.88 2.19
N HIS A 117 2.33 -0.23 1.41
CA HIS A 117 2.04 1.20 1.51
C HIS A 117 0.55 1.37 1.79
N GLY A 118 0.18 2.37 2.56
CA GLY A 118 -1.21 2.75 2.77
C GLY A 118 -1.33 4.26 2.87
N SER A 119 -2.44 4.81 2.40
CA SER A 119 -2.70 6.24 2.50
C SER A 119 -2.79 6.65 3.98
N ASP A 120 -2.38 7.87 4.29
CA ASP A 120 -2.33 8.35 5.67
C ASP A 120 -3.47 9.32 6.04
N SER A 121 -4.28 9.75 5.07
CA SER A 121 -5.40 10.65 5.30
C SER A 121 -6.43 10.50 4.20
N GLU A 122 -7.62 11.06 4.40
CA GLU A 122 -8.65 11.05 3.36
C GLU A 122 -8.19 11.80 2.12
N GLU A 123 -7.46 12.90 2.30
CA GLU A 123 -6.96 13.69 1.18
C GLU A 123 -5.94 12.91 0.37
N THR A 124 -4.95 12.30 1.02
CA THR A 124 -3.95 11.51 0.30
C THR A 124 -4.57 10.27 -0.32
N ALA A 125 -5.53 9.63 0.35
CA ALA A 125 -6.23 8.49 -0.20
C ALA A 125 -6.91 8.84 -1.52
N LYS A 126 -7.61 9.96 -1.55
CA LYS A 126 -8.30 10.43 -2.77
C LYS A 126 -7.31 10.66 -3.92
N GLN A 127 -6.22 11.33 -3.63
CA GLN A 127 -5.19 11.62 -4.64
C GLN A 127 -4.52 10.34 -5.15
N GLU A 128 -4.16 9.45 -4.23
CA GLU A 128 -3.45 8.23 -4.57
C GLU A 128 -4.35 7.25 -5.35
N ILE A 129 -5.61 7.16 -4.97
CA ILE A 129 -6.57 6.33 -5.70
C ILE A 129 -6.73 6.84 -7.13
N ALA A 130 -6.91 8.15 -7.30
CA ALA A 130 -7.07 8.75 -8.62
C ALA A 130 -5.82 8.60 -9.49
N PHE A 131 -4.66 8.44 -8.88
CA PHE A 131 -3.41 8.23 -9.61
C PHE A 131 -3.41 6.90 -10.36
N PHE A 132 -3.97 5.85 -9.76
CA PHE A 132 -3.92 4.50 -10.31
C PHE A 132 -5.23 3.98 -10.89
N PHE A 133 -6.38 4.52 -10.47
CA PHE A 133 -7.69 3.99 -10.85
C PHE A 133 -8.61 5.05 -11.42
N GLN A 134 -9.39 4.66 -12.43
CA GLN A 134 -10.50 5.47 -12.92
C GLN A 134 -11.73 5.18 -12.04
N PRO A 135 -12.68 6.13 -11.92
CA PRO A 135 -13.86 5.92 -11.08
C PRO A 135 -14.63 4.63 -11.39
N HIS A 136 -14.72 4.24 -12.67
CA HIS A 136 -15.46 3.04 -13.05
C HIS A 136 -14.77 1.74 -12.66
N GLU A 137 -13.50 1.80 -12.29
CA GLU A 137 -12.74 0.62 -11.86
C GLU A 137 -12.99 0.27 -10.39
N ILE A 138 -13.59 1.18 -9.63
CA ILE A 138 -13.89 0.98 -8.21
C ILE A 138 -15.31 0.45 -8.11
N VAL A 139 -15.44 -0.82 -7.75
CA VAL A 139 -16.72 -1.54 -7.87
C VAL A 139 -17.38 -1.89 -6.54
N ALA A 140 -16.84 -1.41 -5.44
CA ALA A 140 -17.47 -1.62 -4.12
C ALA A 140 -17.59 -0.33 -3.33
#